data_427a5fdc112dffb494a90eda4b04bda7
#
_entry.id   427a5fdc112dffb494a90eda4b04bda7
#
_cell.length_a   1.000
_cell.length_b   1.000
_cell.length_c   1.000
_cell.angle_alpha   90.00
_cell.angle_beta   90.00
_cell.angle_gamma   90.00
#
_symmetry.space_group_name_H-M   'P 1'
#
loop_
_entity.id
_entity.type
_entity.pdbx_description
1 polymer ?
#
loop_
_entity_poly.entity_id
_entity_poly.type
_entity_poly.pdbx_seq_one_letter_code
_entity_poly.pdbx_strand_id
1 'polypeptide(L)'
;MLFRSPGAGADYVIEAAGLEQAVPKVERGPDPTGLLPMQQAYQMCSLGGHLITTSIIRGDMVIPGNLFSIGGVTHHGGQAGGCSPMRDIPRFVELLEKGQYDSKTLATTVVPLPQMLEAYQQVADRTTITAIMTG
;
A
#
# COMPACT_ATOMS: atom_id res chain seq x y z
N MET A 1 -1.83 -13.25 6.35
CA MET A 1 -3.22 -13.50 5.89
C MET A 1 -3.70 -14.79 6.52
N LEU A 2 -4.62 -14.73 7.47
CA LEU A 2 -5.22 -15.92 8.09
C LEU A 2 -6.53 -16.22 7.34
N PHE A 3 -6.54 -17.29 6.58
CA PHE A 3 -7.75 -17.76 5.92
C PHE A 3 -8.55 -18.66 6.89
N ARG A 4 -9.80 -18.34 7.08
CA ARG A 4 -10.78 -19.30 7.58
C ARG A 4 -11.18 -20.23 6.44
N SER A 5 -12.03 -21.20 6.72
CA SER A 5 -12.54 -22.19 5.77
C SER A 5 -12.87 -21.63 4.39
N PRO A 6 -12.71 -22.38 3.28
CA PRO A 6 -13.09 -21.94 1.96
C PRO A 6 -14.49 -21.33 1.92
N GLY A 7 -14.61 -20.09 1.45
CA GLY A 7 -15.90 -19.37 1.36
C GLY A 7 -16.24 -18.42 2.51
N ALA A 8 -15.47 -18.42 3.62
CA ALA A 8 -15.75 -17.52 4.74
C ALA A 8 -15.07 -16.13 4.63
N GLY A 9 -14.14 -15.96 3.69
CA GLY A 9 -13.34 -14.74 3.55
C GLY A 9 -12.18 -14.64 4.57
N ALA A 10 -11.52 -13.50 4.61
CA ALA A 10 -10.40 -13.23 5.51
C ALA A 10 -10.82 -12.28 6.64
N ASP A 11 -10.42 -12.57 7.87
CA ASP A 11 -10.71 -11.71 9.03
C ASP A 11 -9.96 -10.38 8.96
N TYR A 12 -8.78 -10.37 8.33
CA TYR A 12 -7.97 -9.17 8.06
C TYR A 12 -7.53 -9.15 6.61
N VAL A 13 -7.85 -8.07 5.91
CA VAL A 13 -7.43 -7.82 4.54
C VAL A 13 -6.63 -6.53 4.51
N ILE A 14 -5.42 -6.56 3.95
CA ILE A 14 -4.58 -5.38 3.79
C ILE A 14 -4.51 -5.08 2.29
N GLU A 15 -5.05 -3.92 1.91
CA GLU A 15 -4.91 -3.37 0.58
C GLU A 15 -3.68 -2.45 0.57
N ALA A 16 -2.66 -2.82 -0.21
CA ALA A 16 -1.39 -2.13 -0.33
C ALA A 16 -0.93 -1.95 -1.79
N ALA A 17 -1.80 -2.24 -2.76
CA ALA A 17 -1.49 -2.10 -4.17
C ALA A 17 -1.67 -0.65 -4.64
N GLY A 18 -2.82 -0.06 -4.35
CA GLY A 18 -3.15 1.31 -4.71
C GLY A 18 -3.15 1.60 -6.21
N LEU A 19 -3.05 2.88 -6.53
CA LEU A 19 -2.95 3.34 -7.91
C LEU A 19 -1.51 3.25 -8.44
N GLU A 20 -1.38 3.02 -9.74
CA GLU A 20 -0.10 3.06 -10.44
C GLU A 20 0.18 4.48 -10.94
N GLN A 21 1.23 5.12 -10.39
CA GLN A 21 1.61 6.48 -10.77
C GLN A 21 2.51 6.53 -12.00
N ALA A 22 3.22 5.43 -12.27
CA ALA A 22 4.07 5.27 -13.44
C ALA A 22 3.65 4.02 -14.21
N VAL A 23 3.70 4.11 -15.55
CA VAL A 23 3.36 2.97 -16.41
C VAL A 23 4.52 1.96 -16.38
N PRO A 24 4.31 0.74 -15.88
CA PRO A 24 5.31 -0.31 -15.97
C PRO A 24 5.53 -0.73 -17.43
N LYS A 25 6.73 -1.15 -17.77
CA LYS A 25 7.04 -1.68 -19.11
C LYS A 25 6.50 -3.09 -19.33
N VAL A 26 6.13 -3.76 -18.25
CA VAL A 26 5.69 -5.14 -18.26
C VAL A 26 4.19 -5.24 -17.97
N GLU A 27 3.48 -5.86 -18.86
CA GLU A 27 2.35 -6.71 -18.69
C GLU A 27 0.96 -6.34 -18.47
N ARG A 28 0.57 -5.43 -17.69
CA ARG A 28 -0.85 -5.14 -17.43
C ARG A 28 -1.11 -3.67 -17.64
N GLY A 29 -2.25 -3.36 -18.21
CA GLY A 29 -2.71 -1.98 -18.25
C GLY A 29 -2.65 -1.39 -16.83
N PRO A 30 -2.08 -0.20 -16.63
CA PRO A 30 -1.99 0.43 -15.33
C PRO A 30 -3.40 0.66 -14.78
N ASP A 31 -3.57 0.50 -13.47
CA ASP A 31 -4.76 0.98 -12.76
C ASP A 31 -4.44 2.36 -12.14
N PRO A 32 -4.74 3.46 -12.82
CA PRO A 32 -4.42 4.80 -12.35
C PRO A 32 -5.31 5.23 -11.16
N THR A 33 -6.29 4.41 -10.80
CA THR A 33 -7.25 4.72 -9.74
C THR A 33 -7.01 3.93 -8.46
N GLY A 34 -6.52 2.70 -8.55
CA GLY A 34 -6.44 1.75 -7.43
C GLY A 34 -7.80 1.20 -7.00
N LEU A 35 -8.86 1.42 -7.79
CA LEU A 35 -10.22 0.99 -7.43
C LEU A 35 -10.38 -0.52 -7.49
N LEU A 36 -9.77 -1.17 -8.47
CA LEU A 36 -9.87 -2.62 -8.64
C LEU A 36 -9.29 -3.41 -7.45
N PRO A 37 -8.05 -3.13 -6.98
CA PRO A 37 -7.53 -3.77 -5.78
C PRO A 37 -8.41 -3.55 -4.55
N MET A 38 -8.96 -2.35 -4.40
CA MET A 38 -9.85 -2.03 -3.29
C MET A 38 -11.18 -2.80 -3.33
N GLN A 39 -11.78 -2.93 -4.52
CA GLN A 39 -12.98 -3.75 -4.70
C GLN A 39 -12.72 -5.22 -4.37
N GLN A 40 -11.59 -5.75 -4.85
CA GLN A 40 -11.17 -7.12 -4.52
C GLN A 40 -10.96 -7.31 -3.02
N ALA A 41 -10.34 -6.33 -2.35
CA ALA A 41 -10.12 -6.37 -0.92
C ALA A 41 -11.44 -6.47 -0.12
N TYR A 42 -12.46 -5.69 -0.51
CA TYR A 42 -13.80 -5.81 0.09
C TYR A 42 -14.44 -7.17 -0.15
N GLN A 43 -14.31 -7.74 -1.35
CA GLN A 43 -14.84 -9.06 -1.68
C GLN A 43 -14.16 -10.20 -0.90
N MET A 44 -12.90 -10.00 -0.52
CA MET A 44 -12.12 -10.98 0.25
C MET A 44 -12.41 -10.94 1.74
N CYS A 45 -13.03 -9.87 2.24
CA CYS A 45 -13.26 -9.67 3.66
C CYS A 45 -14.41 -10.56 4.18
N SER A 46 -14.19 -11.22 5.32
CA SER A 46 -15.23 -11.99 5.99
C SER A 46 -16.25 -11.10 6.69
N LEU A 47 -17.37 -11.68 7.11
CA LEU A 47 -18.31 -11.00 8.01
C LEU A 47 -17.62 -10.65 9.33
N GLY A 48 -17.78 -9.41 9.79
CA GLY A 48 -17.08 -8.88 10.96
C GLY A 48 -15.58 -8.64 10.76
N GLY A 49 -15.08 -8.78 9.52
CA GLY A 49 -13.66 -8.63 9.22
C GLY A 49 -13.19 -7.17 9.16
N HIS A 50 -11.89 -7.01 9.09
CA HIS A 50 -11.22 -5.72 9.04
C HIS A 50 -10.50 -5.54 7.69
N LEU A 51 -10.82 -4.46 6.99
CA LEU A 51 -10.10 -4.01 5.81
C LEU A 51 -9.18 -2.85 6.20
N ILE A 52 -7.91 -2.96 5.88
CA ILE A 52 -6.90 -1.93 6.15
C ILE A 52 -6.35 -1.45 4.82
N THR A 53 -6.51 -0.16 4.52
CA THR A 53 -5.95 0.48 3.33
C THR A 53 -4.71 1.26 3.70
N THR A 54 -3.59 0.92 3.08
CA THR A 54 -2.31 1.61 3.26
C THR A 54 -1.86 2.36 2.01
N SER A 55 -2.58 2.18 0.93
CA SER A 55 -2.29 2.71 -0.40
C SER A 55 -3.07 3.99 -0.72
N ILE A 56 -2.78 4.58 -1.87
CA ILE A 56 -3.52 5.74 -2.40
C ILE A 56 -4.52 5.25 -3.45
N ILE A 57 -5.77 5.67 -3.28
CA ILE A 57 -6.88 5.37 -4.18
C ILE A 57 -7.47 6.69 -4.65
N ARG A 58 -7.82 6.78 -5.92
CA ARG A 58 -8.45 7.97 -6.51
C ARG A 58 -9.75 7.60 -7.21
N GLY A 59 -10.75 8.43 -7.01
CA GLY A 59 -12.08 8.27 -7.62
C GLY A 59 -13.12 7.71 -6.66
N ASP A 60 -14.33 7.58 -7.15
CA ASP A 60 -15.48 7.14 -6.39
C ASP A 60 -15.66 5.63 -6.53
N MET A 61 -15.97 4.96 -5.43
CA MET A 61 -16.25 3.54 -5.40
C MET A 61 -17.62 3.30 -4.78
N VAL A 62 -18.42 2.48 -5.45
CA VAL A 62 -19.69 2.01 -4.89
C VAL A 62 -19.44 0.75 -4.09
N ILE A 63 -19.76 0.80 -2.81
CA ILE A 63 -19.65 -0.35 -1.90
C ILE A 63 -21.07 -0.78 -1.52
N PRO A 64 -21.39 -2.07 -1.63
CA PRO A 64 -22.69 -2.57 -1.20
C PRO A 64 -22.93 -2.28 0.29
N GLY A 65 -24.00 -1.57 0.62
CA GLY A 65 -24.28 -1.15 2.00
C GLY A 65 -24.46 -2.30 2.98
N ASN A 66 -24.84 -3.48 2.49
CA ASN A 66 -24.95 -4.69 3.32
C ASN A 66 -23.61 -5.18 3.89
N LEU A 67 -22.49 -4.83 3.31
CA LEU A 67 -21.18 -5.14 3.89
C LEU A 67 -20.97 -4.45 5.25
N PHE A 68 -21.54 -3.27 5.42
CA PHE A 68 -21.47 -2.53 6.69
C PHE A 68 -22.64 -2.86 7.61
N SER A 69 -23.87 -2.87 7.10
CA SER A 69 -25.06 -3.00 7.94
C SER A 69 -25.32 -4.43 8.44
N ILE A 70 -25.00 -5.43 7.65
CA ILE A 70 -25.19 -6.84 7.97
C ILE A 70 -23.84 -7.54 8.18
N GLY A 71 -22.89 -7.25 7.30
CA GLY A 71 -21.57 -7.87 7.31
C GLY A 71 -20.67 -7.41 8.45
N GLY A 72 -20.91 -6.22 9.02
CA GLY A 72 -20.11 -5.69 10.11
C GLY A 72 -18.64 -5.43 9.75
N VAL A 73 -18.33 -5.26 8.46
CA VAL A 73 -16.96 -5.01 8.01
C VAL A 73 -16.50 -3.65 8.49
N THR A 74 -15.34 -3.60 9.12
CA THR A 74 -14.70 -2.36 9.56
C THR A 74 -13.58 -1.98 8.59
N HIS A 75 -13.65 -0.76 8.04
CA HIS A 75 -12.60 -0.23 7.19
C HIS A 75 -11.72 0.76 7.97
N HIS A 76 -10.42 0.47 7.98
CA HIS A 76 -9.39 1.33 8.55
C HIS A 76 -8.59 1.93 7.39
N GLY A 77 -8.79 3.20 7.14
CA GLY A 77 -8.03 3.96 6.15
C GLY A 77 -7.13 4.98 6.82
N GLY A 78 -6.11 5.40 6.11
CA GLY A 78 -5.24 6.48 6.56
C GLY A 78 -4.05 6.68 5.64
N GLN A 79 -3.78 7.92 5.29
CA GLN A 79 -2.61 8.26 4.49
C GLN A 79 -1.33 7.77 5.22
N ALA A 80 -0.41 7.17 4.45
CA ALA A 80 0.84 6.61 4.98
C ALA A 80 0.62 5.69 6.20
N GLY A 81 -0.37 4.80 6.13
CA GLY A 81 -0.68 3.87 7.22
C GLY A 81 -1.27 4.52 8.47
N GLY A 82 -1.94 5.67 8.33
CA GLY A 82 -2.48 6.44 9.46
C GLY A 82 -1.41 7.23 10.23
N CYS A 83 -0.24 7.42 9.63
CA CYS A 83 0.86 8.16 10.21
C CYS A 83 0.54 9.66 10.32
N SER A 84 0.87 10.26 11.45
CA SER A 84 0.91 11.71 11.64
C SER A 84 2.36 12.18 11.54
N PRO A 85 2.76 12.91 10.47
CA PRO A 85 4.18 13.25 10.27
C PRO A 85 4.83 13.93 11.47
N MET A 86 4.16 14.89 12.07
CA MET A 86 4.72 15.64 13.21
C MET A 86 4.90 14.79 14.47
N ARG A 87 4.07 13.76 14.65
CA ARG A 87 4.17 12.82 15.77
C ARG A 87 5.15 11.69 15.46
N ASP A 88 5.08 11.13 14.26
CA ASP A 88 5.66 9.81 13.99
C ASP A 88 7.06 9.90 13.36
N ILE A 89 7.38 10.98 12.61
CA ILE A 89 8.75 11.17 12.08
C ILE A 89 9.81 11.19 13.20
N PRO A 90 9.64 11.94 14.30
CA PRO A 90 10.62 11.90 15.40
C PRO A 90 10.80 10.49 15.97
N ARG A 91 9.72 9.71 16.08
CA ARG A 91 9.78 8.31 16.54
C ARG A 91 10.56 7.41 15.57
N PHE A 92 10.39 7.59 14.26
CA PHE A 92 11.16 6.85 13.26
C PHE A 92 12.64 7.22 13.29
N VAL A 93 12.97 8.49 13.50
CA VAL A 93 14.36 8.94 13.68
C VAL A 93 14.97 8.25 14.91
N GLU A 94 14.27 8.23 16.04
CA GLU A 94 14.72 7.55 17.25
C GLU A 94 14.96 6.04 17.02
N LEU A 95 14.08 5.36 16.25
CA LEU A 95 14.25 3.95 15.90
C LEU A 95 15.46 3.73 14.98
N LEU A 96 15.73 4.66 14.06
CA LEU A 96 16.92 4.65 13.21
C LEU A 96 18.21 4.79 14.04
N GLU A 97 18.23 5.75 14.96
CA GLU A 97 19.38 6.00 15.85
C GLU A 97 19.69 4.81 16.75
N LYS A 98 18.64 4.11 17.19
CA LYS A 98 18.75 2.89 18.01
C LYS A 98 19.08 1.64 17.18
N GLY A 99 19.18 1.75 15.86
CA GLY A 99 19.40 0.60 14.97
C GLY A 99 18.25 -0.41 14.92
N GLN A 100 17.05 -0.01 15.38
CA GLN A 100 15.84 -0.83 15.35
C GLN A 100 15.08 -0.71 14.03
N TYR A 101 15.41 0.26 13.21
CA TYR A 101 14.84 0.45 11.88
C TYR A 101 15.94 0.34 10.83
N ASP A 102 15.89 -0.72 10.05
CA ASP A 102 16.89 -1.00 9.01
C ASP A 102 16.55 -0.26 7.71
N SER A 103 16.92 1.02 7.65
CA SER A 103 16.76 1.83 6.44
C SER A 103 17.68 1.41 5.30
N LYS A 104 18.81 0.73 5.60
CA LYS A 104 19.77 0.31 4.57
C LYS A 104 19.23 -0.81 3.70
N THR A 105 18.50 -1.76 4.29
CA THR A 105 17.83 -2.82 3.54
C THR A 105 16.69 -2.25 2.68
N LEU A 106 16.03 -1.19 3.11
CA LEU A 106 14.98 -0.53 2.32
C LEU A 106 15.53 0.35 1.20
N ALA A 107 16.73 0.90 1.35
CA ALA A 107 17.42 1.71 0.32
C ALA A 107 18.07 0.79 -0.72
N THR A 108 17.27 0.17 -1.58
CA THR A 108 17.74 -0.86 -2.51
C THR A 108 18.58 -0.33 -3.66
N THR A 109 18.42 0.93 -4.02
CA THR A 109 19.16 1.57 -5.09
C THR A 109 19.52 3.01 -4.69
N VAL A 110 20.77 3.39 -4.88
CA VAL A 110 21.25 4.77 -4.66
C VAL A 110 21.88 5.26 -5.97
N VAL A 111 21.36 6.36 -6.52
CA VAL A 111 21.78 6.90 -7.82
C VAL A 111 22.01 8.41 -7.74
N PRO A 112 22.90 8.97 -8.58
CA PRO A 112 23.02 10.41 -8.72
C PRO A 112 21.79 10.99 -9.43
N LEU A 113 21.48 12.25 -9.14
CA LEU A 113 20.30 12.94 -9.67
C LEU A 113 20.11 12.84 -11.20
N PRO A 114 21.15 12.86 -12.07
CA PRO A 114 20.97 12.68 -13.50
C PRO A 114 20.36 11.33 -13.92
N GLN A 115 20.44 10.31 -13.08
CA GLN A 115 19.85 8.97 -13.33
C GLN A 115 18.44 8.83 -12.75
N MET A 116 17.82 9.91 -12.29
CA MET A 116 16.50 9.88 -11.63
C MET A 116 15.43 9.20 -12.47
N LEU A 117 15.36 9.47 -13.77
CA LEU A 117 14.31 8.91 -14.63
C LEU A 117 14.45 7.39 -14.80
N GLU A 118 15.68 6.90 -14.89
CA GLU A 118 15.94 5.45 -14.94
C GLU A 118 15.57 4.79 -13.62
N ALA A 119 15.99 5.35 -12.49
CA ALA A 119 15.66 4.85 -11.18
C ALA A 119 14.13 4.85 -10.93
N TYR A 120 13.44 5.90 -11.37
CA TYR A 120 11.98 5.97 -11.30
C TYR A 120 11.31 4.86 -12.11
N GLN A 121 11.83 4.57 -13.32
CA GLN A 121 11.33 3.48 -14.15
C GLN A 121 11.60 2.11 -13.50
N GLN A 122 12.74 1.91 -12.87
CA GLN A 122 13.04 0.66 -12.15
C GLN A 122 12.07 0.41 -10.98
N VAL A 123 11.68 1.45 -10.26
CA VAL A 123 10.64 1.34 -9.22
C VAL A 123 9.29 0.99 -9.84
N ALA A 124 8.91 1.64 -10.95
CA ALA A 124 7.67 1.36 -11.65
C ALA A 124 7.61 -0.08 -12.20
N ASP A 125 8.73 -0.57 -12.73
CA ASP A 125 8.88 -1.94 -13.24
C ASP A 125 9.06 -2.98 -12.11
N ARG A 126 9.06 -2.53 -10.83
CA ARG A 126 9.22 -3.37 -9.64
C ARG A 126 10.54 -4.17 -9.59
N THR A 127 11.56 -3.66 -10.27
CA THR A 127 12.92 -4.23 -10.25
C THR A 127 13.75 -3.71 -9.07
N THR A 128 13.31 -2.61 -8.47
CA THR A 128 13.84 -2.09 -7.20
C THR A 128 12.67 -1.67 -6.28
N ILE A 129 12.88 -1.73 -4.97
CA ILE A 129 11.85 -1.34 -3.99
C ILE A 129 11.87 0.16 -3.77
N THR A 130 13.07 0.71 -3.54
CA THR A 130 13.24 2.13 -3.22
C THR A 130 14.48 2.66 -3.93
N ALA A 131 14.35 3.80 -4.58
CA ALA A 131 15.47 4.52 -5.16
C ALA A 131 15.73 5.82 -4.38
N ILE A 132 16.97 6.00 -3.93
CA ILE A 132 17.44 7.21 -3.27
C ILE A 132 18.30 7.98 -4.25
N MET A 133 17.99 9.26 -4.44
CA MET A 133 18.75 10.16 -5.28
C MET A 133 19.69 11.00 -4.42
N THR A 134 20.95 11.08 -4.84
CA THR A 134 21.97 11.90 -4.20
C THR A 134 22.35 13.06 -5.11
N GLY A 135 22.63 14.20 -4.51
CA GLY A 135 23.15 15.40 -5.20
C GLY A 135 24.64 15.37 -5.35
#